data_b7e8bd4140468bb308ba5fc9b9561b4c
#
_entry.id   b7e8bd4140468bb308ba5fc9b9561b4c
#
_cell.length_a   1.000
_cell.length_b   1.000
_cell.length_c   1.000
_cell.angle_alpha   90.00
_cell.angle_beta   90.00
_cell.angle_gamma   90.00
#
_symmetry.space_group_name_H-M   'P 1'
#
loop_
_entity.id
_entity.type
_entity.pdbx_description
1 polymer ?
#
loop_
_entity_poly.entity_id
_entity_poly.type
_entity_poly.pdbx_seq_one_letter_code
_entity_poly.pdbx_strand_id
1 'polypeptide(L)'
;MAQRIPFLHSLAVLTAAAWSYCTAMAGQPTIVQVMEPPPGFTRVPVEARTFAESLRNLELCDQQELLAGDGKTWLCGEDLVAVTCVTPYGNEHDTGMDGLIKLWGDYLWNNRAQTRISFPLDNGQVALWKDWRDGLRPRERGGRFIFTQVTTPSAGYAEYQRYLAFVAEEMGAIALRRESSIVLDDSVTVGDLLVALRKESESSVGIILDACRGPRGERLFLLGTCGTPSTTLYVLRPYSPVQGLNEWFTLDGARWAIGQGSRTDLRRVTLK
;
A
#
# COMPACT_ATOMS: atom_id res chain seq x y z
N MET A 1 76.14 -51.21 -11.03
CA MET A 1 76.18 -49.98 -10.21
C MET A 1 75.03 -49.07 -10.69
N ALA A 2 73.97 -49.01 -9.97
CA ALA A 2 72.81 -48.20 -10.29
C ALA A 2 72.53 -47.31 -9.06
N GLN A 3 72.72 -46.02 -9.22
CA GLN A 3 72.42 -45.04 -8.19
C GLN A 3 70.96 -44.73 -8.17
N ARG A 4 70.29 -44.84 -7.02
CA ARG A 4 68.90 -44.43 -6.75
C ARG A 4 68.94 -42.95 -6.33
N ILE A 5 68.14 -42.13 -7.01
CA ILE A 5 67.80 -40.76 -6.66
C ILE A 5 66.54 -40.77 -5.80
N PRO A 6 66.54 -40.09 -4.63
CA PRO A 6 65.28 -40.01 -3.85
C PRO A 6 64.38 -38.88 -4.37
N PHE A 7 63.10 -39.19 -4.60
CA PHE A 7 62.05 -38.24 -4.89
C PHE A 7 61.62 -37.55 -3.59
N LEU A 8 61.83 -36.22 -3.52
CA LEU A 8 61.26 -35.37 -2.50
C LEU A 8 59.82 -35.04 -2.90
N HIS A 9 58.86 -35.47 -2.09
CA HIS A 9 57.45 -35.07 -2.23
C HIS A 9 57.27 -33.74 -1.46
N SER A 10 57.14 -32.64 -2.19
CA SER A 10 56.67 -31.39 -1.62
C SER A 10 55.16 -31.41 -1.44
N LEU A 11 54.73 -31.43 -0.20
CA LEU A 11 53.31 -31.29 0.17
C LEU A 11 52.95 -29.79 0.09
N ALA A 12 52.23 -29.38 -0.96
CA ALA A 12 51.65 -28.06 -1.05
C ALA A 12 50.36 -28.05 -0.23
N VAL A 13 50.37 -27.36 0.90
CA VAL A 13 49.17 -27.09 1.72
C VAL A 13 48.39 -25.97 1.04
N LEU A 14 47.36 -26.30 0.35
CA LEU A 14 46.37 -25.35 -0.16
C LEU A 14 45.46 -24.92 1.00
N THR A 15 45.74 -23.76 1.58
CA THR A 15 44.79 -23.08 2.47
C THR A 15 43.71 -22.45 1.65
N ALA A 16 42.56 -23.14 1.54
CA ALA A 16 41.34 -22.56 1.00
C ALA A 16 40.78 -21.54 2.00
N ALA A 17 41.04 -20.25 1.73
CA ALA A 17 40.35 -19.17 2.42
C ALA A 17 38.87 -19.20 2.00
N ALA A 18 38.03 -19.78 2.86
CA ALA A 18 36.59 -19.69 2.74
C ALA A 18 36.17 -18.24 2.99
N TRP A 19 36.00 -17.49 1.91
CA TRP A 19 35.27 -16.23 1.95
C TRP A 19 33.82 -16.53 2.14
N SER A 20 33.35 -16.51 3.41
CA SER A 20 31.92 -16.43 3.71
C SER A 20 31.40 -15.13 3.15
N TYR A 21 30.80 -15.20 1.98
CA TYR A 21 29.92 -14.14 1.52
C TYR A 21 28.71 -14.16 2.45
N CYS A 22 28.74 -13.33 3.49
CA CYS A 22 27.56 -12.91 4.22
C CYS A 22 26.80 -11.98 3.26
N THR A 23 26.00 -12.53 2.34
CA THR A 23 24.96 -11.79 1.66
C THR A 23 23.95 -11.45 2.75
N ALA A 24 24.12 -10.27 3.37
CA ALA A 24 23.04 -9.64 4.08
C ALA A 24 21.87 -9.61 3.06
N MET A 25 20.79 -10.28 3.39
CA MET A 25 19.52 -10.15 2.66
C MET A 25 19.13 -8.68 2.82
N ALA A 26 19.55 -7.84 1.88
CA ALA A 26 19.08 -6.47 1.81
C ALA A 26 17.57 -6.57 1.62
N GLY A 27 16.82 -6.03 2.59
CA GLY A 27 15.37 -5.90 2.44
C GLY A 27 15.05 -5.12 1.17
N GLN A 28 13.87 -5.28 0.64
CA GLN A 28 13.42 -4.51 -0.52
C GLN A 28 13.54 -3.00 -0.22
N PRO A 29 13.93 -2.17 -1.20
CA PRO A 29 14.02 -0.74 -1.00
C PRO A 29 12.64 -0.16 -0.70
N THR A 30 12.59 0.90 0.10
CA THR A 30 11.34 1.56 0.47
C THR A 30 11.10 2.83 -0.34
N ILE A 31 9.86 3.33 -0.32
CA ILE A 31 9.49 4.59 -0.98
C ILE A 31 10.43 5.72 -0.58
N VAL A 32 10.70 5.90 0.72
CA VAL A 32 11.55 6.99 1.20
C VAL A 32 13.01 6.88 0.73
N GLN A 33 13.48 5.68 0.45
CA GLN A 33 14.85 5.44 -0.03
C GLN A 33 15.00 5.69 -1.54
N VAL A 34 13.94 5.49 -2.32
CA VAL A 34 13.99 5.54 -3.79
C VAL A 34 13.44 6.85 -4.33
N MET A 35 12.34 7.36 -3.76
CA MET A 35 11.61 8.53 -4.29
C MET A 35 12.13 9.83 -3.66
N GLU A 36 13.27 10.31 -4.11
CA GLU A 36 13.84 11.56 -3.59
C GLU A 36 12.96 12.79 -3.94
N PRO A 37 12.85 13.79 -3.04
CA PRO A 37 12.24 15.06 -3.38
C PRO A 37 12.96 15.74 -4.54
N PRO A 38 12.24 16.52 -5.37
CA PRO A 38 12.88 17.29 -6.43
C PRO A 38 13.92 18.29 -5.87
N PRO A 39 14.91 18.69 -6.69
CA PRO A 39 15.92 19.64 -6.26
C PRO A 39 15.33 20.91 -5.62
N GLY A 40 15.83 21.27 -4.44
CA GLY A 40 15.34 22.43 -3.68
C GLY A 40 14.11 22.16 -2.81
N PHE A 41 13.51 20.98 -2.86
CA PHE A 41 12.41 20.58 -1.98
C PHE A 41 12.93 19.73 -0.81
N THR A 42 12.23 19.84 0.32
CA THR A 42 12.53 19.07 1.54
C THR A 42 11.28 18.30 1.97
N ARG A 43 11.45 17.04 2.37
CA ARG A 43 10.34 16.23 2.89
C ARG A 43 9.69 16.90 4.09
N VAL A 44 8.36 16.89 4.10
CA VAL A 44 7.59 17.29 5.27
C VAL A 44 7.84 16.26 6.39
N PRO A 45 8.23 16.64 7.60
CA PRO A 45 8.40 15.70 8.69
C PRO A 45 7.13 14.91 8.99
N VAL A 46 7.26 13.63 9.34
CA VAL A 46 6.19 12.79 9.90
C VAL A 46 6.65 12.25 11.24
N GLU A 47 5.71 12.03 12.15
CA GLU A 47 5.99 11.46 13.45
C GLU A 47 6.33 9.97 13.32
N ALA A 48 7.27 9.51 14.14
CA ALA A 48 7.65 8.11 14.19
C ALA A 48 6.49 7.24 14.69
N ARG A 49 6.40 6.01 14.19
CA ARG A 49 5.36 5.02 14.52
C ARG A 49 3.94 5.44 14.14
N THR A 50 3.80 6.41 13.23
CA THR A 50 2.50 6.80 12.68
C THR A 50 2.20 6.05 11.39
N PHE A 51 0.93 6.08 10.98
CA PHE A 51 0.53 5.55 9.68
C PHE A 51 1.25 6.26 8.52
N ALA A 52 1.48 7.57 8.64
CA ALA A 52 2.23 8.35 7.66
C ALA A 52 3.68 7.84 7.50
N GLU A 53 4.36 7.51 8.61
CA GLU A 53 5.69 6.90 8.53
C GLU A 53 5.64 5.52 7.88
N SER A 54 4.65 4.69 8.19
CA SER A 54 4.50 3.37 7.57
C SER A 54 4.30 3.43 6.07
N LEU A 55 3.59 4.45 5.55
CA LEU A 55 3.43 4.67 4.12
C LEU A 55 4.75 4.98 3.42
N ARG A 56 5.60 5.82 4.00
CA ARG A 56 6.94 6.12 3.48
C ARG A 56 7.86 4.91 3.45
N ASN A 57 7.68 4.00 4.39
CA ASN A 57 8.47 2.79 4.54
C ASN A 57 7.84 1.57 3.84
N LEU A 58 6.86 1.77 2.95
CA LEU A 58 6.37 0.67 2.12
C LEU A 58 7.48 0.14 1.23
N GLU A 59 7.68 -1.16 1.26
CA GLU A 59 8.65 -1.85 0.41
C GLU A 59 8.19 -1.82 -1.05
N LEU A 60 9.16 -1.61 -1.94
CA LEU A 60 8.96 -1.62 -3.39
C LEU A 60 9.40 -2.98 -3.94
N CYS A 61 8.54 -3.62 -4.70
CA CYS A 61 8.83 -4.88 -5.36
C CYS A 61 9.53 -4.64 -6.72
N ASP A 62 10.36 -5.59 -7.15
CA ASP A 62 11.09 -5.51 -8.44
C ASP A 62 10.17 -5.64 -9.67
N GLN A 63 8.86 -5.72 -9.48
CA GLN A 63 7.90 -5.82 -10.57
C GLN A 63 7.73 -4.47 -11.27
N GLN A 64 7.82 -4.49 -12.60
CA GLN A 64 7.56 -3.32 -13.45
C GLN A 64 6.19 -3.37 -14.15
N GLU A 65 5.49 -4.46 -14.00
CA GLU A 65 4.18 -4.69 -14.60
C GLU A 65 3.17 -5.06 -13.52
N LEU A 66 1.95 -4.55 -13.66
CA LEU A 66 0.85 -4.83 -12.74
C LEU A 66 -0.15 -5.76 -13.40
N LEU A 67 -0.41 -6.88 -12.73
CA LEU A 67 -1.55 -7.70 -13.05
C LEU A 67 -2.75 -7.19 -12.24
N ALA A 68 -3.83 -6.86 -12.92
CA ALA A 68 -5.07 -6.47 -12.27
C ALA A 68 -5.64 -7.63 -11.44
N GLY A 69 -6.54 -7.33 -10.49
CA GLY A 69 -7.17 -8.31 -9.62
C GLY A 69 -7.94 -9.40 -10.36
N ASP A 70 -8.35 -9.16 -11.62
CA ASP A 70 -8.97 -10.16 -12.50
C ASP A 70 -7.99 -11.26 -12.99
N GLY A 71 -6.70 -11.11 -12.68
CA GLY A 71 -5.64 -12.05 -13.06
C GLY A 71 -5.38 -12.13 -14.57
N LYS A 72 -5.90 -11.20 -15.38
CA LYS A 72 -5.84 -11.23 -16.85
C LYS A 72 -5.37 -9.90 -17.46
N THR A 73 -5.78 -8.78 -16.86
CA THR A 73 -5.48 -7.45 -17.39
C THR A 73 -4.12 -6.99 -16.92
N TRP A 74 -3.25 -6.64 -17.86
CA TRP A 74 -1.96 -6.04 -17.57
C TRP A 74 -2.08 -4.52 -17.65
N LEU A 75 -1.67 -3.82 -16.59
CA LEU A 75 -1.54 -2.38 -16.59
C LEU A 75 -0.13 -2.02 -17.03
N CYS A 76 -0.02 -1.36 -18.18
CA CYS A 76 1.24 -0.96 -18.76
C CYS A 76 1.90 0.18 -18.00
N GLY A 77 3.23 0.16 -17.97
CA GLY A 77 4.10 0.98 -17.16
C GLY A 77 4.13 2.49 -17.44
N GLU A 78 3.32 3.06 -18.32
CA GLU A 78 3.34 4.50 -18.56
C GLU A 78 2.81 5.30 -17.37
N ASP A 79 1.83 4.77 -16.64
CA ASP A 79 1.23 5.40 -15.46
C ASP A 79 1.88 4.96 -14.15
N LEU A 80 2.91 4.14 -14.20
CA LEU A 80 3.54 3.46 -13.08
C LEU A 80 4.97 3.96 -12.87
N VAL A 81 5.31 4.34 -11.63
CA VAL A 81 6.69 4.61 -11.21
C VAL A 81 7.31 3.40 -10.54
N ALA A 82 6.61 2.83 -9.58
CA ALA A 82 7.06 1.67 -8.80
C ALA A 82 5.87 0.92 -8.22
N VAL A 83 6.04 -0.38 -8.03
CA VAL A 83 5.06 -1.27 -7.40
C VAL A 83 5.44 -1.51 -5.96
N THR A 84 4.49 -1.36 -5.04
CA THR A 84 4.72 -1.74 -3.63
C THR A 84 4.49 -3.23 -3.44
N CYS A 85 5.00 -3.80 -2.36
CA CYS A 85 4.74 -5.18 -2.00
C CYS A 85 3.38 -5.40 -1.31
N VAL A 86 2.46 -4.44 -1.44
CA VAL A 86 1.08 -4.53 -0.92
C VAL A 86 0.17 -5.19 -1.95
N THR A 87 0.01 -6.50 -1.85
CA THR A 87 -0.82 -7.28 -2.78
C THR A 87 -2.29 -7.22 -2.36
N PRO A 88 -3.24 -6.96 -3.27
CA PRO A 88 -4.67 -6.95 -2.97
C PRO A 88 -5.19 -8.37 -2.62
N TYR A 89 -6.39 -8.42 -2.09
CA TYR A 89 -7.15 -9.67 -1.94
C TYR A 89 -7.79 -9.97 -3.28
N GLY A 90 -7.40 -11.01 -3.97
CA GLY A 90 -7.89 -11.34 -5.32
C GLY A 90 -9.39 -11.65 -5.38
N ASN A 91 -10.23 -10.63 -5.33
CA ASN A 91 -11.66 -10.71 -5.45
C ASN A 91 -12.11 -10.15 -6.80
N GLU A 92 -13.11 -10.76 -7.42
CA GLU A 92 -13.70 -10.30 -8.68
C GLU A 92 -14.51 -8.99 -8.53
N HIS A 93 -14.87 -8.59 -7.30
CA HIS A 93 -15.69 -7.41 -6.99
C HIS A 93 -14.84 -6.25 -6.49
N ASP A 94 -14.17 -5.64 -7.42
CA ASP A 94 -13.09 -4.75 -7.12
C ASP A 94 -13.49 -3.28 -7.10
N THR A 95 -13.35 -2.67 -5.95
CA THR A 95 -13.69 -1.26 -5.73
C THR A 95 -12.47 -0.32 -5.77
N GLY A 96 -11.26 -0.83 -6.02
CA GLY A 96 -10.01 -0.07 -5.88
C GLY A 96 -9.69 0.30 -4.43
N MET A 97 -10.44 -0.25 -3.46
CA MET A 97 -10.27 0.00 -2.02
C MET A 97 -9.39 -1.04 -1.32
N ASP A 98 -9.19 -2.19 -1.93
CA ASP A 98 -8.54 -3.37 -1.32
C ASP A 98 -7.16 -3.07 -0.77
N GLY A 99 -6.32 -2.39 -1.53
CA GLY A 99 -5.00 -2.00 -1.07
C GLY A 99 -5.04 -1.02 0.10
N LEU A 100 -6.01 -0.10 0.14
CA LEU A 100 -6.17 0.83 1.27
C LEU A 100 -6.64 0.11 2.52
N ILE A 101 -7.61 -0.80 2.40
CA ILE A 101 -8.10 -1.64 3.51
C ILE A 101 -6.94 -2.44 4.08
N LYS A 102 -6.12 -3.02 3.20
CA LYS A 102 -4.93 -3.76 3.60
C LYS A 102 -3.91 -2.87 4.30
N LEU A 103 -3.60 -1.70 3.76
CA LEU A 103 -2.68 -0.75 4.38
C LEU A 103 -3.10 -0.38 5.81
N TRP A 104 -4.36 -0.03 6.01
CA TRP A 104 -4.87 0.32 7.34
C TRP A 104 -4.89 -0.87 8.28
N GLY A 105 -5.37 -2.00 7.80
CA GLY A 105 -5.44 -3.23 8.59
C GLY A 105 -4.05 -3.70 9.01
N ASP A 106 -3.12 -3.82 8.08
CA ASP A 106 -1.76 -4.28 8.34
C ASP A 106 -0.99 -3.30 9.25
N TYR A 107 -1.20 -1.99 9.10
CA TYR A 107 -0.64 -1.02 10.04
C TYR A 107 -1.10 -1.29 11.48
N LEU A 108 -2.41 -1.47 11.70
CA LEU A 108 -2.94 -1.78 13.03
C LEU A 108 -2.50 -3.16 13.55
N TRP A 109 -2.44 -4.15 12.65
CA TRP A 109 -1.99 -5.49 12.97
C TRP A 109 -0.53 -5.50 13.45
N ASN A 110 0.36 -4.91 12.68
CA ASN A 110 1.80 -4.88 12.93
C ASN A 110 2.16 -4.03 14.16
N ASN A 111 1.36 -3.02 14.47
CA ASN A 111 1.52 -2.19 15.68
C ASN A 111 0.82 -2.77 16.93
N ARG A 112 0.40 -4.05 16.91
CA ARG A 112 -0.27 -4.73 18.01
C ARG A 112 -1.57 -4.05 18.46
N ALA A 113 -2.23 -3.37 17.55
CA ALA A 113 -3.48 -2.65 17.76
C ALA A 113 -4.71 -3.42 17.23
N GLN A 114 -4.66 -4.76 17.23
CA GLN A 114 -5.70 -5.62 16.63
C GLN A 114 -7.10 -5.36 17.23
N THR A 115 -7.18 -4.93 18.48
CA THR A 115 -8.47 -4.59 19.11
C THR A 115 -9.14 -3.36 18.49
N ARG A 116 -8.39 -2.55 17.75
CA ARG A 116 -8.88 -1.35 17.06
C ARG A 116 -9.29 -1.63 15.62
N ILE A 117 -8.98 -2.81 15.08
CA ILE A 117 -9.29 -3.15 13.69
C ILE A 117 -10.80 -3.24 13.52
N SER A 118 -11.34 -2.29 12.78
CA SER A 118 -12.75 -2.20 12.42
C SER A 118 -12.90 -1.41 11.12
N PHE A 119 -13.85 -1.81 10.28
CA PHE A 119 -14.09 -1.14 9.02
C PHE A 119 -15.58 -0.87 8.82
N PRO A 120 -15.93 0.31 8.30
CA PRO A 120 -17.31 0.63 7.94
C PRO A 120 -17.69 -0.11 6.67
N LEU A 121 -18.93 -0.55 6.57
CA LEU A 121 -19.53 -1.17 5.39
C LEU A 121 -20.49 -0.20 4.69
N ASP A 122 -20.69 -0.36 3.39
CA ASP A 122 -21.55 0.54 2.60
C ASP A 122 -23.00 0.57 3.11
N ASN A 123 -23.49 -0.52 3.67
CA ASN A 123 -24.81 -0.62 4.29
C ASN A 123 -24.96 0.11 5.65
N GLY A 124 -23.92 0.81 6.11
CA GLY A 124 -23.93 1.58 7.36
C GLY A 124 -23.55 0.80 8.61
N GLN A 125 -23.23 -0.48 8.49
CA GLN A 125 -22.73 -1.28 9.60
C GLN A 125 -21.20 -1.14 9.73
N VAL A 126 -20.67 -1.66 10.82
CA VAL A 126 -19.22 -1.75 11.07
C VAL A 126 -18.87 -3.22 11.24
N ALA A 127 -17.91 -3.68 10.47
CA ALA A 127 -17.30 -4.99 10.67
C ALA A 127 -16.19 -4.86 11.72
N LEU A 128 -16.26 -5.64 12.79
CA LEU A 128 -15.27 -5.66 13.86
C LEU A 128 -14.40 -6.92 13.73
N TRP A 129 -13.08 -6.74 13.71
CA TRP A 129 -12.17 -7.87 13.77
C TRP A 129 -12.40 -8.75 15.00
N LYS A 130 -12.75 -8.11 16.14
CA LYS A 130 -13.07 -8.82 17.38
C LYS A 130 -14.16 -9.87 17.18
N ASP A 131 -15.25 -9.51 16.51
CA ASP A 131 -16.37 -10.41 16.28
C ASP A 131 -15.96 -11.57 15.36
N TRP A 132 -15.23 -11.26 14.29
CA TRP A 132 -14.72 -12.26 13.37
C TRP A 132 -13.75 -13.23 14.04
N ARG A 133 -12.78 -12.71 14.80
CA ARG A 133 -11.83 -13.49 15.59
C ARG A 133 -12.53 -14.42 16.59
N ASP A 134 -13.61 -13.94 17.20
CA ASP A 134 -14.39 -14.70 18.19
C ASP A 134 -15.29 -15.76 17.50
N GLY A 135 -15.25 -15.88 16.16
CA GLY A 135 -15.91 -16.94 15.38
C GLY A 135 -17.27 -16.54 14.80
N LEU A 136 -17.65 -15.27 14.90
CA LEU A 136 -18.86 -14.78 14.26
C LEU A 136 -18.65 -14.59 12.77
N ARG A 137 -19.67 -14.88 11.96
CA ARG A 137 -19.65 -14.66 10.52
C ARG A 137 -20.91 -13.91 10.08
N PRO A 138 -20.80 -13.04 9.06
CA PRO A 138 -21.92 -12.30 8.53
C PRO A 138 -22.88 -13.24 7.79
N ARG A 139 -24.18 -13.00 7.98
CA ARG A 139 -25.26 -13.54 7.14
C ARG A 139 -26.09 -12.36 6.66
N GLU A 140 -26.18 -12.19 5.37
CA GLU A 140 -27.03 -11.14 4.83
C GLU A 140 -28.51 -11.43 5.05
N ARG A 141 -29.24 -10.41 5.49
CA ARG A 141 -30.70 -10.44 5.60
C ARG A 141 -31.27 -9.03 5.37
N GLY A 142 -31.91 -8.84 4.25
CA GLY A 142 -32.56 -7.57 3.92
C GLY A 142 -31.58 -6.38 3.83
N GLY A 143 -30.43 -6.56 3.18
CA GLY A 143 -29.41 -5.53 3.01
C GLY A 143 -28.57 -5.25 4.27
N ARG A 144 -28.70 -6.06 5.31
CA ARG A 144 -27.93 -5.96 6.55
C ARG A 144 -27.25 -7.27 6.90
N PHE A 145 -26.12 -7.21 7.59
CA PHE A 145 -25.43 -8.38 8.11
C PHE A 145 -25.86 -8.67 9.55
N ILE A 146 -26.18 -9.93 9.81
CA ILE A 146 -26.34 -10.47 11.14
C ILE A 146 -25.12 -11.34 11.42
N PHE A 147 -24.31 -10.95 12.38
CA PHE A 147 -23.12 -11.71 12.78
C PHE A 147 -23.52 -12.81 13.77
N THR A 148 -23.34 -14.06 13.39
CA THR A 148 -23.70 -15.24 14.20
C THR A 148 -22.50 -16.14 14.39
N GLN A 149 -22.47 -16.88 15.51
CA GLN A 149 -21.44 -17.89 15.80
C GLN A 149 -21.50 -19.02 14.76
N VAL A 150 -20.43 -19.18 13.99
CA VAL A 150 -20.33 -20.20 12.93
C VAL A 150 -19.09 -21.08 13.09
N THR A 151 -17.98 -20.50 13.58
CA THR A 151 -16.70 -21.19 13.69
C THR A 151 -16.15 -21.07 15.11
N THR A 152 -15.16 -21.91 15.43
CA THR A 152 -14.37 -21.73 16.65
C THR A 152 -13.56 -20.43 16.57
N PRO A 153 -13.34 -19.72 17.70
CA PRO A 153 -12.50 -18.55 17.74
C PRO A 153 -11.10 -18.79 17.19
N SER A 154 -10.59 -17.85 16.40
CA SER A 154 -9.25 -17.89 15.84
C SER A 154 -8.69 -16.49 15.62
N ALA A 155 -7.51 -16.23 16.20
CA ALA A 155 -6.80 -14.95 16.09
C ALA A 155 -5.61 -15.03 15.11
N GLY A 156 -5.50 -16.09 14.30
CA GLY A 156 -4.40 -16.30 13.37
C GLY A 156 -4.45 -15.34 12.16
N TYR A 157 -3.29 -15.09 11.56
CA TYR A 157 -3.16 -14.19 10.41
C TYR A 157 -3.99 -14.63 9.21
N ALA A 158 -4.10 -15.94 8.95
CA ALA A 158 -4.94 -16.45 7.86
C ALA A 158 -6.43 -16.11 8.05
N GLU A 159 -6.91 -16.10 9.31
CA GLU A 159 -8.27 -15.71 9.62
C GLU A 159 -8.48 -14.19 9.49
N TYR A 160 -7.45 -13.43 9.86
CA TYR A 160 -7.44 -11.99 9.64
C TYR A 160 -7.50 -11.64 8.14
N GLN A 161 -6.79 -12.35 7.28
CA GLN A 161 -6.88 -12.15 5.82
C GLN A 161 -8.29 -12.42 5.28
N ARG A 162 -8.99 -13.46 5.78
CA ARG A 162 -10.39 -13.71 5.40
C ARG A 162 -11.33 -12.60 5.84
N TYR A 163 -11.08 -12.03 7.02
CA TYR A 163 -11.83 -10.87 7.49
C TYR A 163 -11.62 -9.66 6.57
N LEU A 164 -10.38 -9.36 6.19
CA LEU A 164 -10.10 -8.25 5.29
C LEU A 164 -10.69 -8.47 3.89
N ALA A 165 -10.71 -9.72 3.40
CA ALA A 165 -11.35 -10.05 2.14
C ALA A 165 -12.86 -9.75 2.18
N PHE A 166 -13.56 -10.14 3.26
CA PHE A 166 -14.95 -9.76 3.47
C PHE A 166 -15.15 -8.23 3.53
N VAL A 167 -14.27 -7.53 4.23
CA VAL A 167 -14.33 -6.05 4.28
C VAL A 167 -14.16 -5.44 2.89
N ALA A 168 -13.24 -5.96 2.09
CA ALA A 168 -12.97 -5.48 0.73
C ALA A 168 -14.18 -5.64 -0.21
N GLU A 169 -14.98 -6.70 -0.01
CA GLU A 169 -16.24 -6.90 -0.74
C GLU A 169 -17.33 -5.89 -0.35
N GLU A 170 -17.34 -5.43 0.90
CA GLU A 170 -18.49 -4.72 1.49
C GLU A 170 -18.22 -3.24 1.81
N MET A 171 -16.96 -2.79 1.70
CA MET A 171 -16.54 -1.41 1.93
C MET A 171 -16.17 -0.73 0.62
N GLY A 172 -17.02 0.15 0.15
CA GLY A 172 -16.76 0.99 -1.02
C GLY A 172 -16.57 2.47 -0.66
N ALA A 173 -16.65 3.31 -1.70
CA ALA A 173 -16.50 4.77 -1.56
C ALA A 173 -17.63 5.40 -0.71
N ILE A 174 -18.80 4.80 -0.60
CA ILE A 174 -19.91 5.29 0.23
C ILE A 174 -19.51 5.24 1.70
N ALA A 175 -19.03 4.09 2.17
CA ALA A 175 -18.55 3.91 3.53
C ALA A 175 -17.36 4.83 3.82
N LEU A 176 -16.39 4.90 2.90
CA LEU A 176 -15.23 5.76 3.02
C LEU A 176 -15.63 7.24 3.20
N ARG A 177 -16.53 7.73 2.38
CA ARG A 177 -16.97 9.14 2.46
C ARG A 177 -17.74 9.46 3.72
N ARG A 178 -18.54 8.53 4.23
CA ARG A 178 -19.29 8.69 5.47
C ARG A 178 -18.38 8.77 6.68
N GLU A 179 -17.34 7.95 6.73
CA GLU A 179 -16.46 7.81 7.90
C GLU A 179 -15.16 8.64 7.80
N SER A 180 -15.01 9.43 6.76
CA SER A 180 -13.86 10.32 6.58
C SER A 180 -14.27 11.79 6.66
N SER A 181 -13.36 12.65 7.10
CA SER A 181 -13.54 14.11 7.13
C SER A 181 -13.02 14.74 5.84
N ILE A 182 -13.63 15.86 5.44
CA ILE A 182 -13.11 16.69 4.34
C ILE A 182 -11.82 17.37 4.81
N VAL A 183 -10.83 17.42 3.93
CA VAL A 183 -9.55 18.09 4.15
C VAL A 183 -9.46 19.31 3.25
N LEU A 184 -9.02 20.44 3.81
CA LEU A 184 -8.73 21.65 3.05
C LEU A 184 -7.36 21.54 2.36
N ASP A 185 -7.19 22.23 1.24
CA ASP A 185 -6.00 22.14 0.40
C ASP A 185 -4.69 22.47 1.12
N ASP A 186 -4.72 23.42 2.04
CA ASP A 186 -3.58 23.83 2.86
C ASP A 186 -3.23 22.83 3.99
N SER A 187 -4.17 21.98 4.32
CA SER A 187 -4.09 21.01 5.43
C SER A 187 -3.79 19.57 5.00
N VAL A 188 -3.58 19.35 3.69
CA VAL A 188 -3.27 18.01 3.13
C VAL A 188 -1.98 17.47 3.71
N THR A 189 -1.95 16.19 4.07
CA THR A 189 -0.77 15.51 4.63
C THR A 189 -0.67 14.07 4.14
N VAL A 190 0.44 13.41 4.49
CA VAL A 190 0.66 11.99 4.20
C VAL A 190 -0.44 11.14 4.85
N GLY A 191 -1.02 10.21 4.09
CA GLY A 191 -2.14 9.38 4.51
C GLY A 191 -3.53 9.93 4.16
N ASP A 192 -3.63 11.18 3.70
CA ASP A 192 -4.89 11.72 3.17
C ASP A 192 -5.20 11.08 1.82
N LEU A 193 -6.49 11.05 1.49
CA LEU A 193 -7.03 10.43 0.30
C LEU A 193 -7.54 11.46 -0.71
N LEU A 194 -7.41 11.13 -1.97
CA LEU A 194 -8.12 11.74 -3.07
C LEU A 194 -9.20 10.76 -3.53
N VAL A 195 -10.47 11.16 -3.42
CA VAL A 195 -11.62 10.32 -3.77
C VAL A 195 -12.35 10.95 -4.94
N ALA A 196 -12.26 10.35 -6.12
CA ALA A 196 -13.00 10.79 -7.29
C ALA A 196 -14.43 10.29 -7.26
N LEU A 197 -15.37 11.19 -7.54
CA LEU A 197 -16.80 10.90 -7.57
C LEU A 197 -17.23 10.71 -9.04
N ARG A 198 -17.28 9.48 -9.50
CA ARG A 198 -17.81 9.16 -10.82
C ARG A 198 -19.29 8.79 -10.70
N LYS A 199 -20.08 9.06 -11.75
CA LYS A 199 -21.53 8.85 -11.73
C LYS A 199 -21.95 7.37 -11.77
N GLU A 200 -21.08 6.51 -12.26
CA GLU A 200 -21.37 5.09 -12.47
C GLU A 200 -20.34 4.27 -11.70
N SER A 201 -20.71 3.83 -10.50
CA SER A 201 -20.10 2.79 -9.65
C SER A 201 -18.56 2.73 -9.47
N GLU A 202 -17.76 3.33 -10.30
CA GLU A 202 -16.30 3.26 -10.25
C GLU A 202 -15.69 4.50 -9.58
N SER A 203 -15.55 4.49 -8.27
CA SER A 203 -14.81 5.52 -7.55
C SER A 203 -13.33 5.22 -7.64
N SER A 204 -12.54 6.14 -8.19
CA SER A 204 -11.09 6.05 -8.09
C SER A 204 -10.61 6.67 -6.79
N VAL A 205 -9.71 5.99 -6.11
CA VAL A 205 -9.12 6.46 -4.85
C VAL A 205 -7.60 6.46 -4.95
N GLY A 206 -7.01 7.58 -4.57
CA GLY A 206 -5.56 7.72 -4.39
C GLY A 206 -5.23 8.04 -2.94
N ILE A 207 -4.06 7.63 -2.49
CA ILE A 207 -3.52 7.95 -1.17
C ILE A 207 -2.24 8.75 -1.30
N ILE A 208 -2.05 9.75 -0.45
CA ILE A 208 -0.80 10.50 -0.36
C ILE A 208 0.23 9.67 0.40
N LEU A 209 1.23 9.16 -0.31
CA LEU A 209 2.29 8.32 0.23
C LEU A 209 3.41 9.14 0.87
N ASP A 210 3.71 10.30 0.28
CA ASP A 210 4.73 11.22 0.80
C ASP A 210 4.41 12.66 0.39
N ALA A 211 5.05 13.63 1.08
CA ALA A 211 4.90 15.04 0.80
C ALA A 211 6.23 15.77 0.99
N CYS A 212 6.49 16.78 0.15
CA CYS A 212 7.63 17.68 0.30
C CYS A 212 7.21 19.14 0.11
N ARG A 213 8.08 20.04 0.57
CA ARG A 213 7.85 21.50 0.51
C ARG A 213 9.04 22.20 -0.12
N GLY A 214 8.75 23.09 -1.06
CA GLY A 214 9.71 23.96 -1.70
C GLY A 214 10.02 25.23 -0.89
N PRO A 215 11.03 25.99 -1.30
CA PRO A 215 11.55 27.15 -0.55
C PRO A 215 10.54 28.32 -0.49
N ARG A 216 9.59 28.41 -1.41
CA ARG A 216 8.52 29.42 -1.41
C ARG A 216 7.21 28.90 -0.82
N GLY A 217 7.23 27.71 -0.21
CA GLY A 217 6.06 27.11 0.41
C GLY A 217 5.24 26.20 -0.51
N GLU A 218 5.70 25.98 -1.74
CA GLU A 218 5.08 25.01 -2.67
C GLU A 218 5.04 23.63 -2.04
N ARG A 219 3.99 22.86 -2.31
CA ARG A 219 3.82 21.52 -1.79
C ARG A 219 3.67 20.54 -2.94
N LEU A 220 4.38 19.43 -2.83
CA LEU A 220 4.29 18.33 -3.77
C LEU A 220 4.02 17.03 -3.02
N PHE A 221 3.44 16.07 -3.73
CA PHE A 221 2.92 14.83 -3.18
C PHE A 221 3.31 13.64 -4.05
N LEU A 222 3.66 12.52 -3.43
CA LEU A 222 3.66 11.22 -4.07
C LEU A 222 2.31 10.57 -3.89
N LEU A 223 1.77 9.99 -4.96
CA LEU A 223 0.48 9.32 -4.95
C LEU A 223 0.64 7.82 -5.11
N GLY A 224 -0.16 7.08 -4.32
CA GLY A 224 -0.42 5.67 -4.54
C GLY A 224 -1.86 5.43 -4.94
N THR A 225 -2.09 4.40 -5.74
CA THR A 225 -3.43 3.91 -6.10
C THR A 225 -3.39 2.42 -6.36
N CYS A 226 -4.56 1.77 -6.31
CA CYS A 226 -4.68 0.34 -6.61
C CYS A 226 -5.31 0.09 -7.99
N GLY A 227 -5.73 1.15 -8.69
CA GLY A 227 -6.44 0.97 -9.97
C GLY A 227 -7.84 0.34 -9.82
N THR A 228 -8.51 0.15 -10.96
CA THR A 228 -9.80 -0.56 -11.08
C THR A 228 -9.77 -1.34 -12.40
N PRO A 229 -9.89 -2.65 -12.42
CA PRO A 229 -10.00 -3.59 -11.29
C PRO A 229 -8.76 -3.56 -10.39
N SER A 230 -8.87 -3.97 -9.11
CA SER A 230 -7.85 -3.81 -8.08
C SER A 230 -6.53 -4.44 -8.48
N THR A 231 -5.53 -3.69 -8.23
CA THR A 231 -4.17 -4.11 -8.46
C THR A 231 -3.38 -4.03 -7.16
N THR A 232 -2.17 -4.52 -7.20
CA THR A 232 -1.18 -4.17 -6.18
C THR A 232 -1.10 -2.65 -6.08
N LEU A 233 -0.99 -2.11 -4.87
CA LEU A 233 -0.75 -0.68 -4.69
C LEU A 233 0.52 -0.25 -5.41
N TYR A 234 0.45 0.78 -6.21
CA TYR A 234 1.59 1.31 -6.94
C TYR A 234 1.71 2.83 -6.82
N VAL A 235 2.93 3.33 -7.01
CA VAL A 235 3.22 4.76 -7.08
C VAL A 235 2.86 5.26 -8.48
N LEU A 236 1.93 6.22 -8.53
CA LEU A 236 1.40 6.76 -9.77
C LEU A 236 2.38 7.75 -10.40
N ARG A 237 2.49 7.74 -11.72
CA ARG A 237 3.27 8.69 -12.52
C ARG A 237 2.42 9.89 -12.91
N PRO A 238 2.96 11.14 -12.84
CA PRO A 238 2.28 12.29 -13.43
C PRO A 238 2.09 12.13 -14.94
N TYR A 239 0.86 12.27 -15.43
CA TYR A 239 0.54 12.19 -16.86
C TYR A 239 1.27 13.25 -17.70
N SER A 240 1.41 14.45 -17.16
CA SER A 240 2.22 15.53 -17.74
C SER A 240 3.25 15.94 -16.69
N PRO A 241 4.43 15.32 -16.67
CA PRO A 241 5.44 15.65 -15.69
C PRO A 241 5.86 17.11 -15.88
N VAL A 242 5.74 17.90 -14.83
CA VAL A 242 6.31 19.25 -14.81
C VAL A 242 7.83 19.10 -14.77
N GLN A 243 8.54 19.78 -15.64
CA GLN A 243 9.99 19.69 -15.73
C GLN A 243 10.63 19.92 -14.36
N GLY A 244 11.42 18.95 -13.90
CA GLY A 244 12.13 18.99 -12.62
C GLY A 244 11.34 18.53 -11.40
N LEU A 245 10.08 18.08 -11.57
CA LEU A 245 9.29 17.52 -10.45
C LEU A 245 9.29 15.98 -10.42
N ASN A 246 9.81 15.33 -11.46
CA ASN A 246 9.90 13.86 -11.60
C ASN A 246 8.54 13.18 -11.31
N GLU A 247 8.47 12.33 -10.30
CA GLU A 247 7.30 11.54 -9.89
C GLU A 247 6.34 12.31 -8.95
N TRP A 248 6.67 13.55 -8.62
CA TRP A 248 5.91 14.34 -7.65
C TRP A 248 4.82 15.17 -8.31
N PHE A 249 3.66 15.20 -7.69
CA PHE A 249 2.48 15.92 -8.14
C PHE A 249 2.30 17.25 -7.41
N THR A 250 1.86 18.28 -8.12
CA THR A 250 1.10 19.36 -7.48
C THR A 250 -0.26 18.84 -7.01
N LEU A 251 -0.93 19.51 -6.09
CA LEU A 251 -2.25 19.05 -5.63
C LEU A 251 -3.29 18.99 -6.76
N ASP A 252 -3.27 19.94 -7.69
CA ASP A 252 -4.17 19.95 -8.85
C ASP A 252 -3.84 18.83 -9.82
N GLY A 253 -2.54 18.55 -10.05
CA GLY A 253 -2.10 17.41 -10.83
C GLY A 253 -2.55 16.08 -10.22
N ALA A 254 -2.47 15.98 -8.90
CA ALA A 254 -2.94 14.82 -8.14
C ALA A 254 -4.46 14.60 -8.28
N ARG A 255 -5.24 15.67 -8.16
CA ARG A 255 -6.70 15.63 -8.39
C ARG A 255 -7.05 15.18 -9.80
N TRP A 256 -6.34 15.72 -10.78
CA TRP A 256 -6.57 15.35 -12.16
C TRP A 256 -6.23 13.89 -12.42
N ALA A 257 -5.11 13.40 -11.91
CA ALA A 257 -4.64 12.03 -12.09
C ALA A 257 -5.66 11.00 -11.54
N ILE A 258 -6.23 11.26 -10.37
CA ILE A 258 -7.24 10.38 -9.76
C ILE A 258 -8.62 10.60 -10.37
N GLY A 259 -8.99 11.87 -10.62
CA GLY A 259 -10.35 12.23 -11.08
C GLY A 259 -10.58 12.11 -12.56
N GLN A 260 -9.53 12.24 -13.39
CA GLN A 260 -9.63 12.29 -14.85
C GLN A 260 -10.74 13.26 -15.35
N GLY A 261 -10.79 14.45 -14.74
CA GLY A 261 -11.81 15.47 -14.99
C GLY A 261 -13.06 15.39 -14.12
N SER A 262 -13.23 14.34 -13.31
CA SER A 262 -14.31 14.26 -12.32
C SER A 262 -13.93 15.04 -11.05
N ARG A 263 -14.96 15.45 -10.30
CA ARG A 263 -14.74 16.08 -8.99
C ARG A 263 -14.01 15.11 -8.05
N THR A 264 -12.94 15.59 -7.44
CA THR A 264 -12.12 14.84 -6.49
C THR A 264 -12.14 15.52 -5.13
N ASP A 265 -12.64 14.84 -4.11
CA ASP A 265 -12.64 15.31 -2.73
C ASP A 265 -11.35 14.85 -2.02
N LEU A 266 -10.78 15.73 -1.20
CA LEU A 266 -9.74 15.38 -0.24
C LEU A 266 -10.37 14.89 1.05
N ARG A 267 -9.93 13.73 1.52
CA ARG A 267 -10.52 13.02 2.66
C ARG A 267 -9.45 12.53 3.64
N ARG A 268 -9.76 12.58 4.93
CA ARG A 268 -8.92 12.03 5.99
C ARG A 268 -9.69 10.98 6.77
N VAL A 269 -9.12 9.77 6.82
CA VAL A 269 -9.60 8.70 7.68
C VAL A 269 -8.88 8.77 9.02
N THR A 270 -9.65 8.74 10.11
CA THR A 270 -9.08 8.64 11.45
C THR A 270 -9.06 7.17 11.85
N LEU A 271 -7.88 6.58 11.92
CA LEU A 271 -7.70 5.23 12.45
C LEU A 271 -7.90 5.27 13.97
N LYS A 272 -9.09 4.90 14.41
CA LYS A 272 -9.50 4.93 15.82
C LYS A 272 -8.88 3.81 16.63
#